data_b92fbcfeffeb7796047a907594c5f4f0
#
_entry.id   b92fbcfeffeb7796047a907594c5f4f0
#
_cell.length_a   1.000
_cell.length_b   1.000
_cell.length_c   1.000
_cell.angle_alpha   90.00
_cell.angle_beta   90.00
_cell.angle_gamma   90.00
#
_symmetry.space_group_name_H-M   'P 1'
#
loop_
_entity.id
_entity.type
_entity.pdbx_description
1 polymer ?
#
loop_
_entity_poly.entity_id
_entity_poly.type
_entity_poly.pdbx_seq_one_letter_code
_entity_poly.pdbx_strand_id
1 'polypeptide(L)'
;MSEAVLRFTGSGLSFDTRTLWRDLDLDVAPGEFIAVLGPNGSGKTTLLRSVLGQVALTEGDVTANGRIGYIPQQHADDSDTMMLRGRDLVGFGADGGSWGMGLRGLRSRRTRVDAALAEVDATRYANTAVGLLSGGEQQRLRIAQALTRDPSILLCDEPLASLDLTSQQVVVDLLDARRRRARTAVLFVTHELNPVLPFVDRVLYLADGRFRIGTVDEVMNSAALSDLYGSPIEVVRIGGRLVVVGGEDSHHCVEHGYADEAAS
;
A
#
# COMPACT_ATOMS: atom_id res chain seq x y z
N MET A 1 24.29 -1.62 12.06
CA MET A 1 22.96 -2.18 11.77
C MET A 1 21.97 -1.04 11.93
N SER A 2 21.22 -0.68 10.90
CA SER A 2 20.20 0.38 11.01
C SER A 2 19.05 -0.15 11.88
N GLU A 3 18.61 0.65 12.85
CA GLU A 3 17.47 0.29 13.71
C GLU A 3 16.20 0.16 12.86
N ALA A 4 15.40 -0.89 13.07
CA ALA A 4 14.15 -1.11 12.34
C ALA A 4 13.16 0.02 12.63
N VAL A 5 12.49 0.52 11.58
CA VAL A 5 11.44 1.54 11.73
C VAL A 5 10.09 0.92 12.05
N LEU A 6 9.91 -0.36 11.73
CA LEU A 6 8.72 -1.14 12.09
C LEU A 6 9.19 -2.54 12.47
N ARG A 7 8.62 -3.08 13.55
CA ARG A 7 8.93 -4.43 14.02
C ARG A 7 7.66 -5.14 14.46
N PHE A 8 7.47 -6.35 13.98
CA PHE A 8 6.56 -7.35 14.53
C PHE A 8 7.38 -8.39 15.27
N THR A 9 6.94 -8.79 16.45
CA THR A 9 7.63 -9.79 17.30
C THR A 9 6.65 -10.85 17.76
N GLY A 10 6.80 -12.08 17.27
CA GLY A 10 5.92 -13.22 17.59
C GLY A 10 4.45 -12.88 17.39
N SER A 11 4.13 -12.01 16.41
CA SER A 11 2.80 -11.45 16.29
C SER A 11 1.82 -12.44 15.67
N GLY A 12 0.62 -12.50 16.26
CA GLY A 12 -0.50 -13.28 15.75
C GLY A 12 -1.79 -12.50 15.78
N LEU A 13 -2.68 -12.79 14.82
CA LEU A 13 -4.00 -12.22 14.77
C LEU A 13 -5.02 -13.27 14.36
N SER A 14 -6.06 -13.40 15.20
CA SER A 14 -7.21 -14.28 14.95
C SER A 14 -8.51 -13.55 15.29
N PHE A 15 -9.55 -13.83 14.52
CA PHE A 15 -10.92 -13.42 14.80
C PHE A 15 -11.78 -14.68 14.99
N ASP A 16 -12.36 -14.88 16.18
CA ASP A 16 -13.12 -16.07 16.54
C ASP A 16 -12.37 -17.37 16.19
N THR A 17 -12.81 -18.08 15.15
CA THR A 17 -12.22 -19.34 14.69
C THR A 17 -11.21 -19.16 13.55
N ARG A 18 -11.08 -17.94 13.00
CA ARG A 18 -10.24 -17.69 11.84
C ARG A 18 -8.91 -17.04 12.23
N THR A 19 -7.83 -17.75 12.01
CA THR A 19 -6.47 -17.20 12.13
C THR A 19 -6.08 -16.51 10.82
N LEU A 20 -5.57 -15.28 10.90
CA LEU A 20 -5.03 -14.55 9.77
C LEU A 20 -3.53 -14.78 9.63
N TRP A 21 -2.78 -14.80 10.75
CA TRP A 21 -1.37 -15.22 10.83
C TRP A 21 -0.99 -15.55 12.28
N ARG A 22 0.11 -16.30 12.47
CA ARG A 22 0.71 -16.61 13.78
C ARG A 22 2.23 -16.49 13.68
N ASP A 23 2.87 -16.17 14.80
CA ASP A 23 4.32 -16.15 14.96
C ASP A 23 5.04 -15.30 13.89
N LEU A 24 4.45 -14.17 13.48
CA LEU A 24 5.08 -13.28 12.52
C LEU A 24 6.17 -12.45 13.19
N ASP A 25 7.40 -12.69 12.79
CA ASP A 25 8.57 -11.87 13.06
C ASP A 25 8.97 -11.11 11.79
N LEU A 26 8.95 -9.77 11.85
CA LEU A 26 9.28 -8.93 10.73
C LEU A 26 9.93 -7.64 11.21
N ASP A 27 11.18 -7.42 10.84
CA ASP A 27 11.88 -6.14 10.96
C ASP A 27 11.89 -5.43 9.62
N VAL A 28 11.48 -4.15 9.60
CA VAL A 28 11.50 -3.31 8.40
C VAL A 28 12.54 -2.22 8.57
N ALA A 29 13.50 -2.17 7.65
CA ALA A 29 14.58 -1.20 7.67
C ALA A 29 14.14 0.17 7.05
N PRO A 30 14.80 1.28 7.45
CA PRO A 30 14.57 2.56 6.79
C PRO A 30 14.86 2.50 5.29
N GLY A 31 13.87 2.89 4.46
CA GLY A 31 13.98 2.87 3.01
C GLY A 31 13.76 1.51 2.37
N GLU A 32 13.28 0.54 3.11
CA GLU A 32 12.93 -0.77 2.58
C GLU A 32 11.53 -0.77 1.96
N PHE A 33 11.35 -1.47 0.85
CA PHE A 33 10.08 -1.67 0.16
C PHE A 33 9.62 -3.12 0.30
N ILE A 34 8.57 -3.34 1.08
CA ILE A 34 7.96 -4.66 1.29
C ILE A 34 6.61 -4.72 0.58
N ALA A 35 6.47 -5.64 -0.36
CA ALA A 35 5.18 -5.97 -0.94
C ALA A 35 4.44 -6.96 -0.04
N VAL A 36 3.20 -6.65 0.32
CA VAL A 36 2.31 -7.53 1.10
C VAL A 36 1.28 -8.12 0.15
N LEU A 37 1.37 -9.42 -0.08
CA LEU A 37 0.59 -10.17 -1.04
C LEU A 37 -0.31 -11.21 -0.36
N GLY A 38 -1.24 -11.78 -1.11
CA GLY A 38 -2.12 -12.85 -0.66
C GLY A 38 -3.54 -12.70 -1.20
N PRO A 39 -4.37 -13.74 -1.10
CA PRO A 39 -5.75 -13.72 -1.57
C PRO A 39 -6.62 -12.71 -0.80
N ASN A 40 -7.82 -12.47 -1.31
CA ASN A 40 -8.78 -11.61 -0.62
C ASN A 40 -9.16 -12.22 0.73
N GLY A 41 -9.19 -11.37 1.76
CA GLY A 41 -9.48 -11.80 3.12
C GLY A 41 -8.31 -12.45 3.86
N SER A 42 -7.10 -12.56 3.30
CA SER A 42 -5.92 -13.11 4.01
C SER A 42 -5.39 -12.25 5.16
N GLY A 43 -5.92 -11.04 5.33
CA GLY A 43 -5.53 -10.16 6.44
C GLY A 43 -4.59 -9.02 6.07
N LYS A 44 -4.30 -8.77 4.78
CA LYS A 44 -3.38 -7.70 4.32
C LYS A 44 -3.71 -6.32 4.88
N THR A 45 -4.94 -5.85 4.67
CA THR A 45 -5.44 -4.59 5.24
C THR A 45 -5.42 -4.61 6.77
N THR A 46 -5.74 -5.75 7.37
CA THR A 46 -5.74 -5.93 8.83
C THR A 46 -4.33 -5.82 9.41
N LEU A 47 -3.32 -6.31 8.69
CA LEU A 47 -1.91 -6.12 9.06
C LEU A 47 -1.55 -4.63 9.09
N LEU A 48 -1.97 -3.84 8.10
CA LEU A 48 -1.74 -2.39 8.12
C LEU A 48 -2.50 -1.71 9.29
N ARG A 49 -3.73 -2.15 9.55
CA ARG A 49 -4.53 -1.61 10.67
C ARG A 49 -3.95 -1.95 12.04
N SER A 50 -3.27 -3.09 12.20
CA SER A 50 -2.55 -3.39 13.44
C SER A 50 -1.38 -2.44 13.67
N VAL A 51 -0.62 -2.09 12.62
CA VAL A 51 0.43 -1.07 12.69
C VAL A 51 -0.12 0.32 13.07
N LEU A 52 -1.33 0.65 12.60
CA LEU A 52 -2.01 1.90 12.95
C LEU A 52 -2.63 1.89 14.36
N GLY A 53 -2.56 0.77 15.09
CA GLY A 53 -3.20 0.60 16.39
C GLY A 53 -4.73 0.55 16.34
N GLN A 54 -5.32 0.33 15.16
CA GLN A 54 -6.77 0.22 14.95
C GLN A 54 -7.31 -1.18 15.21
N VAL A 55 -6.44 -2.18 15.16
CA VAL A 55 -6.75 -3.58 15.47
C VAL A 55 -5.67 -4.08 16.43
N ALA A 56 -6.10 -4.61 17.56
CA ALA A 56 -5.19 -5.23 18.53
C ALA A 56 -4.76 -6.62 18.05
N LEU A 57 -3.49 -6.95 18.20
CA LEU A 57 -2.99 -8.30 17.99
C LEU A 57 -3.55 -9.24 19.06
N THR A 58 -3.72 -10.51 18.73
CA THR A 58 -4.08 -11.55 19.70
C THR A 58 -2.85 -12.10 20.43
N GLU A 59 -1.68 -12.05 19.79
CA GLU A 59 -0.41 -12.53 20.34
C GLU A 59 0.72 -11.61 19.87
N GLY A 60 1.81 -11.51 20.65
CA GLY A 60 2.98 -10.72 20.33
C GLY A 60 2.74 -9.23 20.26
N ASP A 61 3.66 -8.51 19.64
CA ASP A 61 3.67 -7.05 19.59
C ASP A 61 4.01 -6.51 18.21
N VAL A 62 3.55 -5.27 17.95
CA VAL A 62 3.99 -4.45 16.82
C VAL A 62 4.44 -3.09 17.30
N THR A 63 5.65 -2.68 16.91
CA THR A 63 6.21 -1.37 17.26
C THR A 63 6.62 -0.62 16.01
N ALA A 64 6.26 0.67 15.95
CA ALA A 64 6.65 1.57 14.87
C ALA A 64 7.43 2.75 15.43
N ASN A 65 8.65 2.97 14.93
CA ASN A 65 9.54 4.05 15.31
C ASN A 65 9.41 5.21 14.33
N GLY A 66 8.66 6.24 14.71
CA GLY A 66 8.48 7.45 13.92
C GLY A 66 7.04 7.66 13.42
N ARG A 67 6.89 8.56 12.46
CA ARG A 67 5.57 8.92 11.92
C ARG A 67 5.15 7.97 10.81
N ILE A 68 3.89 7.59 10.84
CA ILE A 68 3.27 6.74 9.84
C ILE A 68 2.41 7.60 8.91
N GLY A 69 2.58 7.44 7.61
CA GLY A 69 1.65 7.89 6.59
C GLY A 69 0.81 6.70 6.12
N TYR A 70 -0.48 6.90 5.95
CA TYR A 70 -1.38 5.85 5.47
C TYR A 70 -2.11 6.30 4.20
N ILE A 71 -2.08 5.47 3.19
CA ILE A 71 -2.80 5.63 1.92
C ILE A 71 -3.85 4.51 1.89
N PRO A 72 -5.12 4.84 2.17
CA PRO A 72 -6.19 3.85 2.21
C PRO A 72 -6.58 3.37 0.82
N GLN A 73 -7.15 2.18 0.75
CA GLN A 73 -7.85 1.69 -0.44
C GLN A 73 -8.99 2.65 -0.81
N GLN A 74 -9.15 2.95 -2.10
CA GLN A 74 -10.25 3.77 -2.57
C GLN A 74 -11.58 3.00 -2.47
N HIS A 75 -12.56 3.60 -1.79
CA HIS A 75 -13.93 3.10 -1.80
C HIS A 75 -14.81 4.06 -2.59
N ALA A 76 -15.82 3.54 -3.27
CA ALA A 76 -16.75 4.35 -4.08
C ALA A 76 -17.59 5.35 -3.24
N ASP A 77 -17.67 5.15 -1.93
CA ASP A 77 -18.49 5.95 -0.99
C ASP A 77 -17.80 7.20 -0.43
N ASP A 78 -16.65 7.60 -0.96
CA ASP A 78 -15.93 8.83 -0.53
C ASP A 78 -16.62 10.13 -1.01
N SER A 79 -17.96 10.14 -1.14
CA SER A 79 -18.75 11.25 -1.66
C SER A 79 -18.45 12.59 -0.96
N ASP A 80 -18.22 12.58 0.35
CA ASP A 80 -17.92 13.78 1.12
C ASP A 80 -16.58 14.43 0.73
N THR A 81 -15.60 13.63 0.31
CA THR A 81 -14.29 14.15 -0.11
C THR A 81 -14.31 14.70 -1.53
N MET A 82 -15.25 14.27 -2.37
CA MET A 82 -15.34 14.67 -3.78
C MET A 82 -15.63 16.16 -3.97
N MET A 83 -16.33 16.79 -3.01
CA MET A 83 -16.63 18.23 -3.01
C MET A 83 -15.47 19.10 -2.53
N LEU A 84 -14.49 18.51 -1.85
CA LEU A 84 -13.34 19.23 -1.29
C LEU A 84 -12.37 19.65 -2.41
N ARG A 85 -11.68 20.76 -2.21
CA ARG A 85 -10.51 21.09 -3.04
C ARG A 85 -9.34 20.17 -2.70
N GLY A 86 -8.51 19.83 -3.69
CA GLY A 86 -7.34 18.99 -3.47
C GLY A 86 -6.45 19.45 -2.30
N ARG A 87 -6.25 20.78 -2.16
CA ARG A 87 -5.53 21.39 -1.04
C ARG A 87 -6.15 21.10 0.32
N ASP A 88 -7.47 21.10 0.41
CA ASP A 88 -8.18 20.88 1.67
C ASP A 88 -8.09 19.41 2.07
N LEU A 89 -8.23 18.49 1.10
CA LEU A 89 -8.00 17.06 1.30
C LEU A 89 -6.58 16.79 1.85
N VAL A 90 -5.55 17.35 1.20
CA VAL A 90 -4.17 17.20 1.65
C VAL A 90 -3.97 17.81 3.04
N GLY A 91 -4.69 18.90 3.33
CA GLY A 91 -4.64 19.58 4.63
C GLY A 91 -5.05 18.70 5.82
N PHE A 92 -5.98 17.77 5.65
CA PHE A 92 -6.38 16.84 6.72
C PHE A 92 -5.21 15.97 7.21
N GLY A 93 -4.28 15.61 6.33
CA GLY A 93 -3.06 14.90 6.74
C GLY A 93 -2.17 15.73 7.67
N ALA A 94 -2.14 17.06 7.47
CA ALA A 94 -1.35 17.96 8.30
C ALA A 94 -1.97 18.19 9.70
N ASP A 95 -3.28 18.03 9.85
CA ASP A 95 -4.04 18.35 11.05
C ASP A 95 -4.03 17.27 12.13
N GLY A 96 -3.66 16.03 11.78
CA GLY A 96 -3.68 14.87 12.68
C GLY A 96 -2.92 15.12 13.98
N GLY A 97 -3.66 15.35 15.09
CA GLY A 97 -3.13 15.49 16.45
C GLY A 97 -2.91 16.91 16.96
N SER A 98 -3.35 17.94 16.26
CA SER A 98 -3.17 19.35 16.71
C SER A 98 -4.51 20.04 16.98
N TRP A 99 -5.00 19.98 18.20
CA TRP A 99 -6.07 20.82 18.68
C TRP A 99 -5.51 22.19 19.12
N GLY A 100 -6.04 23.29 18.56
CA GLY A 100 -5.72 24.65 19.03
C GLY A 100 -4.51 25.31 18.37
N MET A 101 -4.46 25.36 17.03
CA MET A 101 -3.40 26.08 16.32
C MET A 101 -3.65 27.60 16.30
N GLY A 102 -2.78 28.37 16.97
CA GLY A 102 -2.65 29.80 16.73
C GLY A 102 -2.09 30.09 15.31
N LEU A 103 -1.99 31.40 14.95
CA LEU A 103 -1.54 31.87 13.61
C LEU A 103 -0.21 31.26 13.14
N ARG A 104 0.69 30.91 14.07
CA ARG A 104 1.96 30.20 13.74
C ARG A 104 1.72 28.78 13.23
N GLY A 105 0.73 28.07 13.75
CA GLY A 105 0.33 26.75 13.31
C GLY A 105 -0.24 26.74 11.88
N LEU A 106 -1.01 27.77 11.51
CA LEU A 106 -1.58 27.90 10.16
C LEU A 106 -0.51 28.08 9.08
N ARG A 107 0.54 28.87 9.34
CA ARG A 107 1.67 29.02 8.40
C ARG A 107 2.43 27.71 8.22
N SER A 108 2.77 27.03 9.30
CA SER A 108 3.44 25.73 9.26
C SER A 108 2.60 24.67 8.52
N ARG A 109 1.28 24.64 8.76
CA ARG A 109 0.34 23.78 8.04
C ARG A 109 0.38 24.03 6.53
N ARG A 110 0.24 25.31 6.14
CA ARG A 110 0.27 25.70 4.72
C ARG A 110 1.58 25.28 4.05
N THR A 111 2.72 25.53 4.68
CA THR A 111 4.03 25.13 4.13
C THR A 111 4.13 23.62 3.93
N ARG A 112 3.64 22.82 4.88
CA ARG A 112 3.64 21.33 4.73
C ARG A 112 2.74 20.88 3.61
N VAL A 113 1.54 21.46 3.49
CA VAL A 113 0.60 21.15 2.40
C VAL A 113 1.19 21.50 1.04
N ASP A 114 1.78 22.72 0.92
CA ASP A 114 2.40 23.16 -0.33
C ASP A 114 3.59 22.27 -0.72
N ALA A 115 4.42 21.88 0.24
CA ALA A 115 5.53 20.97 0.02
C ALA A 115 5.06 19.57 -0.43
N ALA A 116 4.03 19.01 0.23
CA ALA A 116 3.49 17.72 -0.14
C ALA A 116 2.83 17.71 -1.53
N LEU A 117 2.09 18.79 -1.88
CA LEU A 117 1.52 18.95 -3.22
C LEU A 117 2.61 19.06 -4.30
N ALA A 118 3.70 19.79 -4.03
CA ALA A 118 4.82 19.90 -4.95
C ALA A 118 5.55 18.56 -5.14
N GLU A 119 5.70 17.78 -4.06
CA GLU A 119 6.36 16.46 -4.09
C GLU A 119 5.67 15.46 -5.03
N VAL A 120 4.34 15.55 -5.16
CA VAL A 120 3.55 14.66 -6.03
C VAL A 120 3.11 15.32 -7.35
N ASP A 121 3.67 16.48 -7.70
CA ASP A 121 3.29 17.28 -8.89
C ASP A 121 1.78 17.56 -8.98
N ALA A 122 1.17 17.92 -7.83
CA ALA A 122 -0.26 18.20 -7.71
C ALA A 122 -0.59 19.69 -7.56
N THR A 123 0.41 20.58 -7.57
CA THR A 123 0.23 22.02 -7.32
C THR A 123 -0.75 22.67 -8.30
N ARG A 124 -0.72 22.25 -9.58
CA ARG A 124 -1.54 22.82 -10.66
C ARG A 124 -3.06 22.64 -10.46
N TYR A 125 -3.47 21.54 -9.80
CA TYR A 125 -4.88 21.23 -9.55
C TYR A 125 -5.25 21.23 -8.05
N ALA A 126 -4.40 21.78 -7.21
CA ALA A 126 -4.62 21.87 -5.76
C ALA A 126 -5.93 22.57 -5.37
N ASN A 127 -6.43 23.50 -6.20
CA ASN A 127 -7.67 24.23 -5.96
C ASN A 127 -8.89 23.65 -6.70
N THR A 128 -8.73 22.59 -7.47
CA THR A 128 -9.80 21.87 -8.15
C THR A 128 -10.52 20.96 -7.18
N ALA A 129 -11.85 20.79 -7.34
CA ALA A 129 -12.62 19.83 -6.58
C ALA A 129 -12.14 18.39 -6.91
N VAL A 130 -11.97 17.56 -5.90
CA VAL A 130 -11.42 16.20 -6.03
C VAL A 130 -12.22 15.36 -7.02
N GLY A 131 -13.55 15.46 -7.00
CA GLY A 131 -14.42 14.72 -7.90
C GLY A 131 -14.32 15.10 -9.39
N LEU A 132 -13.65 16.21 -9.72
CA LEU A 132 -13.39 16.62 -11.11
C LEU A 132 -12.02 16.14 -11.63
N LEU A 133 -11.23 15.49 -10.79
CA LEU A 133 -9.89 15.00 -11.11
C LEU A 133 -9.95 13.56 -11.61
N SER A 134 -8.98 13.19 -12.45
CA SER A 134 -8.77 11.79 -12.82
C SER A 134 -8.40 10.93 -11.62
N GLY A 135 -8.60 9.61 -11.70
CA GLY A 135 -8.24 8.68 -10.63
C GLY A 135 -6.76 8.79 -10.21
N GLY A 136 -5.85 8.93 -11.19
CA GLY A 136 -4.43 9.14 -10.92
C GLY A 136 -4.12 10.48 -10.22
N GLU A 137 -4.83 11.55 -10.55
CA GLU A 137 -4.70 12.85 -9.87
C GLU A 137 -5.24 12.78 -8.43
N GLN A 138 -6.39 12.13 -8.22
CA GLN A 138 -6.94 11.87 -6.89
C GLN A 138 -5.95 11.06 -6.04
N GLN A 139 -5.38 10.01 -6.61
CA GLN A 139 -4.41 9.16 -5.90
C GLN A 139 -3.14 9.94 -5.50
N ARG A 140 -2.64 10.82 -6.37
CA ARG A 140 -1.52 11.72 -6.02
C ARG A 140 -1.87 12.64 -4.86
N LEU A 141 -3.10 13.16 -4.77
CA LEU A 141 -3.54 13.95 -3.62
C LEU A 141 -3.58 13.13 -2.32
N ARG A 142 -3.99 11.85 -2.38
CA ARG A 142 -3.96 10.94 -1.21
C ARG A 142 -2.54 10.64 -0.76
N ILE A 143 -1.62 10.46 -1.71
CA ILE A 143 -0.19 10.34 -1.40
C ILE A 143 0.32 11.64 -0.74
N ALA A 144 0.02 12.82 -1.32
CA ALA A 144 0.40 14.09 -0.72
C ALA A 144 -0.14 14.23 0.71
N GLN A 145 -1.39 13.84 0.96
CA GLN A 145 -1.99 13.84 2.29
C GLN A 145 -1.16 12.99 3.27
N ALA A 146 -0.77 11.78 2.88
CA ALA A 146 0.05 10.90 3.72
C ALA A 146 1.46 11.48 3.98
N LEU A 147 2.01 12.25 3.02
CA LEU A 147 3.35 12.85 3.11
C LEU A 147 3.43 14.13 3.94
N THR A 148 2.30 14.80 4.25
CA THR A 148 2.28 16.12 4.93
C THR A 148 3.01 16.15 6.27
N ARG A 149 3.16 15.02 6.95
CA ARG A 149 3.83 14.89 8.24
C ARG A 149 5.25 14.33 8.16
N ASP A 150 5.81 14.24 6.96
CA ASP A 150 7.12 13.67 6.71
C ASP A 150 7.30 12.29 7.37
N PRO A 151 6.55 11.27 6.91
CA PRO A 151 6.54 9.95 7.54
C PRO A 151 7.84 9.20 7.30
N SER A 152 8.27 8.40 8.29
CA SER A 152 9.33 7.39 8.16
C SER A 152 8.82 6.04 7.63
N ILE A 153 7.50 5.82 7.70
CA ILE A 153 6.82 4.61 7.23
C ILE A 153 5.61 5.03 6.42
N LEU A 154 5.46 4.48 5.21
CA LEU A 154 4.25 4.56 4.38
C LEU A 154 3.57 3.20 4.35
N LEU A 155 2.31 3.17 4.76
CA LEU A 155 1.42 2.03 4.64
C LEU A 155 0.49 2.31 3.46
N CYS A 156 0.56 1.49 2.41
CA CYS A 156 -0.20 1.65 1.18
C CYS A 156 -1.15 0.46 1.03
N ASP A 157 -2.45 0.72 1.07
CA ASP A 157 -3.48 -0.30 0.95
C ASP A 157 -4.09 -0.25 -0.45
N GLU A 158 -3.64 -1.14 -1.32
CA GLU A 158 -4.03 -1.24 -2.74
C GLU A 158 -4.01 0.10 -3.51
N PRO A 159 -2.92 0.88 -3.45
CA PRO A 159 -2.90 2.24 -3.98
C PRO A 159 -2.94 2.32 -5.51
N LEU A 160 -2.83 1.20 -6.23
CA LEU A 160 -2.90 1.13 -7.69
C LEU A 160 -4.26 0.64 -8.20
N ALA A 161 -5.18 0.27 -7.30
CA ALA A 161 -6.48 -0.24 -7.68
C ALA A 161 -7.24 0.78 -8.54
N SER A 162 -7.88 0.31 -9.61
CA SER A 162 -8.69 1.13 -10.53
C SER A 162 -7.92 2.22 -11.31
N LEU A 163 -6.59 2.20 -11.30
CA LEU A 163 -5.77 3.11 -12.09
C LEU A 163 -5.36 2.47 -13.42
N ASP A 164 -5.30 3.30 -14.48
CA ASP A 164 -4.67 2.90 -15.74
C ASP A 164 -3.14 2.70 -15.57
N LEU A 165 -2.52 1.96 -16.51
CA LEU A 165 -1.10 1.60 -16.43
C LEU A 165 -0.16 2.81 -16.30
N THR A 166 -0.48 3.91 -16.98
CA THR A 166 0.33 5.13 -16.92
C THR A 166 0.26 5.76 -15.52
N SER A 167 -0.94 5.86 -14.97
CA SER A 167 -1.16 6.37 -13.62
C SER A 167 -0.53 5.46 -12.55
N GLN A 168 -0.59 4.13 -12.72
CA GLN A 168 0.09 3.17 -11.85
C GLN A 168 1.59 3.44 -11.80
N GLN A 169 2.23 3.59 -12.98
CA GLN A 169 3.68 3.85 -13.04
C GLN A 169 4.04 5.15 -12.34
N VAL A 170 3.29 6.23 -12.57
CA VAL A 170 3.53 7.52 -11.89
C VAL A 170 3.43 7.37 -10.37
N VAL A 171 2.44 6.66 -9.85
CA VAL A 171 2.27 6.43 -8.41
C VAL A 171 3.45 5.65 -7.83
N VAL A 172 3.89 4.58 -8.50
CA VAL A 172 5.01 3.75 -8.02
C VAL A 172 6.31 4.55 -8.04
N ASP A 173 6.57 5.31 -9.10
CA ASP A 173 7.76 6.18 -9.21
C ASP A 173 7.79 7.25 -8.11
N LEU A 174 6.65 7.85 -7.76
CA LEU A 174 6.55 8.81 -6.64
C LEU A 174 6.91 8.16 -5.30
N LEU A 175 6.38 6.96 -5.03
CA LEU A 175 6.66 6.23 -3.79
C LEU A 175 8.14 5.82 -3.70
N ASP A 176 8.72 5.34 -4.79
CA ASP A 176 10.14 4.97 -4.83
C ASP A 176 11.06 6.19 -4.71
N ALA A 177 10.75 7.30 -5.38
CA ALA A 177 11.48 8.56 -5.23
C ALA A 177 11.46 9.04 -3.76
N ARG A 178 10.31 8.98 -3.10
CA ARG A 178 10.18 9.27 -1.67
C ARG A 178 11.03 8.32 -0.82
N ARG A 179 10.91 7.01 -1.06
CA ARG A 179 11.67 5.98 -0.37
C ARG A 179 13.17 6.26 -0.41
N ARG A 180 13.71 6.52 -1.60
CA ARG A 180 15.15 6.78 -1.79
C ARG A 180 15.60 8.10 -1.17
N ARG A 181 14.82 9.17 -1.35
CA ARG A 181 15.20 10.51 -0.87
C ARG A 181 15.18 10.64 0.64
N ALA A 182 14.13 10.13 1.28
CA ALA A 182 13.88 10.31 2.70
C ALA A 182 14.11 9.06 3.53
N ARG A 183 14.54 7.95 2.91
CA ARG A 183 14.63 6.63 3.53
C ARG A 183 13.33 6.19 4.21
N THR A 184 12.19 6.58 3.62
CA THR A 184 10.88 6.17 4.08
C THR A 184 10.68 4.69 3.76
N ALA A 185 10.37 3.86 4.74
CA ALA A 185 9.99 2.47 4.51
C ALA A 185 8.59 2.40 3.90
N VAL A 186 8.35 1.45 3.01
CA VAL A 186 7.07 1.27 2.32
C VAL A 186 6.55 -0.15 2.55
N LEU A 187 5.36 -0.27 3.16
CA LEU A 187 4.57 -1.51 3.17
C LEU A 187 3.45 -1.35 2.14
N PHE A 188 3.53 -2.11 1.08
CA PHE A 188 2.68 -1.97 -0.09
C PHE A 188 1.78 -3.20 -0.26
N VAL A 189 0.53 -3.09 0.17
CA VAL A 189 -0.49 -4.12 -0.06
C VAL A 189 -0.95 -4.04 -1.51
N THR A 190 -0.92 -5.17 -2.20
CA THR A 190 -1.43 -5.30 -3.57
C THR A 190 -1.84 -6.74 -3.84
N HIS A 191 -2.71 -6.93 -4.82
CA HIS A 191 -3.00 -8.23 -5.43
C HIS A 191 -2.18 -8.47 -6.70
N GLU A 192 -1.55 -7.42 -7.25
CA GLU A 192 -0.71 -7.49 -8.44
C GLU A 192 0.71 -6.99 -8.14
N LEU A 193 1.70 -7.90 -8.23
CA LEU A 193 3.11 -7.59 -7.92
C LEU A 193 3.83 -6.87 -9.06
N ASN A 194 3.46 -7.16 -10.32
CA ASN A 194 4.22 -6.75 -11.50
C ASN A 194 4.51 -5.24 -11.59
N PRO A 195 3.57 -4.33 -11.29
CA PRO A 195 3.84 -2.89 -11.35
C PRO A 195 4.93 -2.42 -10.37
N VAL A 196 5.08 -3.11 -9.23
CA VAL A 196 6.02 -2.73 -8.17
C VAL A 196 7.27 -3.62 -8.12
N LEU A 197 7.29 -4.70 -8.88
CA LEU A 197 8.35 -5.72 -8.87
C LEU A 197 9.79 -5.16 -8.93
N PRO A 198 10.11 -4.11 -9.73
CA PRO A 198 11.45 -3.56 -9.80
C PRO A 198 11.93 -2.84 -8.52
N PHE A 199 11.02 -2.52 -7.60
CA PHE A 199 11.27 -1.72 -6.41
C PHE A 199 11.21 -2.52 -5.11
N VAL A 200 10.72 -3.77 -5.18
CA VAL A 200 10.48 -4.63 -4.02
C VAL A 200 11.78 -5.24 -3.52
N ASP A 201 12.11 -4.99 -2.26
CA ASP A 201 13.24 -5.63 -1.58
C ASP A 201 12.82 -6.99 -1.00
N ARG A 202 11.65 -7.07 -0.35
CA ARG A 202 11.09 -8.32 0.18
C ARG A 202 9.57 -8.40 -0.07
N VAL A 203 9.09 -9.64 -0.06
CA VAL A 203 7.66 -9.99 -0.14
C VAL A 203 7.25 -10.61 1.20
N LEU A 204 6.13 -10.16 1.74
CA LEU A 204 5.35 -10.85 2.76
C LEU A 204 4.10 -11.40 2.11
N TYR A 205 3.99 -12.72 1.98
CA TYR A 205 2.83 -13.39 1.41
C TYR A 205 1.98 -14.02 2.52
N LEU A 206 0.71 -13.61 2.63
CA LEU A 206 -0.25 -14.10 3.62
C LEU A 206 -1.27 -15.02 2.95
N ALA A 207 -1.42 -16.26 3.43
CA ALA A 207 -2.46 -17.19 2.97
C ALA A 207 -2.80 -18.22 4.06
N ASP A 208 -4.07 -18.54 4.22
CA ASP A 208 -4.59 -19.63 5.06
C ASP A 208 -4.03 -19.65 6.50
N GLY A 209 -3.93 -18.49 7.13
CA GLY A 209 -3.42 -18.35 8.49
C GLY A 209 -1.91 -18.53 8.63
N ARG A 210 -1.20 -18.67 7.50
CA ARG A 210 0.26 -18.79 7.39
C ARG A 210 0.85 -17.62 6.63
N PHE A 211 2.15 -17.50 6.64
CA PHE A 211 2.86 -16.50 5.85
C PHE A 211 4.19 -17.04 5.35
N ARG A 212 4.70 -16.38 4.32
CA ARG A 212 6.09 -16.47 3.87
C ARG A 212 6.67 -15.08 3.72
N ILE A 213 7.93 -14.91 4.13
CA ILE A 213 8.67 -13.67 3.97
C ILE A 213 10.06 -13.96 3.43
N GLY A 214 10.53 -13.14 2.50
CA GLY A 214 11.84 -13.26 1.88
C GLY A 214 11.97 -12.34 0.66
N THR A 215 13.03 -12.53 -0.09
CA THR A 215 13.18 -11.88 -1.41
C THR A 215 12.09 -12.33 -2.37
N VAL A 216 11.91 -11.61 -3.46
CA VAL A 216 10.94 -11.99 -4.50
C VAL A 216 11.17 -13.44 -4.97
N ASP A 217 12.42 -13.84 -5.19
CA ASP A 217 12.74 -15.19 -5.70
C ASP A 217 12.51 -16.28 -4.66
N GLU A 218 12.69 -15.98 -3.36
CA GLU A 218 12.46 -16.94 -2.28
C GLU A 218 10.96 -17.18 -2.00
N VAL A 219 10.12 -16.19 -2.24
CA VAL A 219 8.68 -16.26 -1.96
C VAL A 219 7.87 -16.57 -3.22
N MET A 220 8.16 -15.89 -4.33
CA MET A 220 7.39 -15.97 -5.56
C MET A 220 7.92 -17.08 -6.48
N ASN A 221 7.87 -18.31 -6.01
CA ASN A 221 8.17 -19.52 -6.78
C ASN A 221 7.16 -20.65 -6.50
N SER A 222 7.06 -21.60 -7.42
CA SER A 222 6.04 -22.65 -7.37
C SER A 222 6.10 -23.49 -6.09
N ALA A 223 7.31 -23.86 -5.64
CA ALA A 223 7.47 -24.69 -4.45
C ALA A 223 7.02 -23.95 -3.18
N ALA A 224 7.43 -22.68 -3.02
CA ALA A 224 7.11 -21.85 -1.85
C ALA A 224 5.59 -21.58 -1.75
N LEU A 225 4.95 -21.23 -2.87
CA LEU A 225 3.51 -20.98 -2.87
C LEU A 225 2.69 -22.25 -2.74
N SER A 226 3.10 -23.37 -3.39
CA SER A 226 2.42 -24.66 -3.21
C SER A 226 2.46 -25.15 -1.77
N ASP A 227 3.59 -24.98 -1.08
CA ASP A 227 3.70 -25.30 0.36
C ASP A 227 2.79 -24.39 1.21
N LEU A 228 2.73 -23.11 0.89
CA LEU A 228 1.92 -22.13 1.64
C LEU A 228 0.42 -22.42 1.51
N TYR A 229 -0.05 -22.75 0.31
CA TYR A 229 -1.46 -23.05 0.02
C TYR A 229 -1.84 -24.51 0.29
N GLY A 230 -0.87 -25.41 0.44
CA GLY A 230 -1.14 -26.85 0.56
C GLY A 230 -1.72 -27.49 -0.72
N SER A 231 -1.62 -26.80 -1.86
CA SER A 231 -2.12 -27.24 -3.17
C SER A 231 -1.13 -26.84 -4.28
N PRO A 232 -1.11 -27.54 -5.42
CA PRO A 232 -0.18 -27.20 -6.51
C PRO A 232 -0.43 -25.80 -7.06
N ILE A 233 0.61 -24.96 -7.03
CA ILE A 233 0.63 -23.63 -7.63
C ILE A 233 1.84 -23.56 -8.55
N GLU A 234 1.62 -23.02 -9.75
CA GLU A 234 2.68 -22.76 -10.69
C GLU A 234 2.99 -21.27 -10.78
N VAL A 235 4.27 -20.91 -10.67
CA VAL A 235 4.75 -19.53 -10.86
C VAL A 235 5.65 -19.52 -12.08
N VAL A 236 5.25 -18.75 -13.09
CA VAL A 236 5.94 -18.64 -14.36
C VAL A 236 6.45 -17.22 -14.57
N ARG A 237 7.66 -17.08 -15.12
CA ARG A 237 8.18 -15.80 -15.56
C ARG A 237 8.05 -15.67 -17.08
N ILE A 238 7.29 -14.68 -17.54
CA ILE A 238 7.08 -14.41 -18.96
C ILE A 238 7.43 -12.94 -19.21
N GLY A 239 8.44 -12.68 -20.03
CA GLY A 239 8.86 -11.32 -20.38
C GLY A 239 9.20 -10.43 -19.16
N GLY A 240 9.77 -11.03 -18.10
CA GLY A 240 10.11 -10.31 -16.86
C GLY A 240 8.94 -10.13 -15.87
N ARG A 241 7.73 -10.59 -16.24
CA ARG A 241 6.54 -10.57 -15.38
C ARG A 241 6.36 -11.90 -14.68
N LEU A 242 5.84 -11.86 -13.46
CA LEU A 242 5.45 -13.03 -12.68
C LEU A 242 3.96 -13.31 -12.91
N VAL A 243 3.65 -14.56 -13.26
CA VAL A 243 2.28 -15.06 -13.41
C VAL A 243 2.11 -16.23 -12.45
N VAL A 244 1.09 -16.18 -11.60
CA VAL A 244 0.75 -17.25 -10.66
C VAL A 244 -0.47 -17.98 -11.22
N VAL A 245 -0.37 -19.31 -11.41
CA VAL A 245 -1.43 -20.15 -11.96
C VAL A 245 -1.72 -21.27 -10.97
N GLY A 246 -2.99 -21.53 -10.69
CA GLY A 246 -3.44 -22.55 -9.74
C GLY A 246 -3.85 -21.96 -8.40
N GLY A 247 -4.44 -22.80 -7.53
CA GLY A 247 -5.12 -22.36 -6.30
C GLY A 247 -6.61 -22.08 -6.55
N GLU A 248 -7.44 -22.22 -5.50
CA GLU A 248 -8.90 -22.10 -5.60
C GLU A 248 -9.42 -20.70 -5.97
N ASP A 249 -8.55 -19.66 -5.97
CA ASP A 249 -8.90 -18.27 -6.30
C ASP A 249 -8.51 -17.83 -7.72
N SER A 250 -8.34 -18.76 -8.68
CA SER A 250 -8.00 -18.43 -10.07
C SER A 250 -9.14 -17.77 -10.88
N HIS A 251 -10.15 -17.19 -10.22
CA HIS A 251 -11.29 -16.56 -10.88
C HIS A 251 -11.11 -15.07 -11.20
N HIS A 252 -9.91 -14.55 -11.44
CA HIS A 252 -9.76 -13.19 -11.99
C HIS A 252 -8.57 -13.04 -12.95
N CYS A 253 -8.44 -13.96 -13.92
CA CYS A 253 -7.89 -13.57 -15.21
C CYS A 253 -9.07 -13.22 -16.11
N VAL A 254 -9.50 -11.97 -16.10
CA VAL A 254 -10.49 -11.48 -17.07
C VAL A 254 -9.84 -11.43 -18.43
N GLU A 255 -10.19 -12.38 -19.29
CA GLU A 255 -10.11 -12.23 -20.72
C GLU A 255 -10.94 -11.01 -21.15
N HIS A 256 -10.28 -9.90 -21.46
CA HIS A 256 -10.82 -8.99 -22.43
C HIS A 256 -10.49 -9.55 -23.82
N GLY A 257 -11.27 -10.57 -24.21
CA GLY A 257 -11.37 -10.99 -25.60
C GLY A 257 -12.00 -9.86 -26.40
N TYR A 258 -11.22 -9.30 -27.31
CA TYR A 258 -11.77 -8.57 -28.44
C TYR A 258 -12.58 -9.59 -29.26
N ALA A 259 -13.91 -9.50 -29.22
CA ALA A 259 -14.76 -10.14 -30.19
C ALA A 259 -14.68 -9.30 -31.47
N ASP A 260 -14.07 -9.89 -32.50
CA ASP A 260 -14.20 -9.47 -33.88
C ASP A 260 -15.67 -9.51 -34.28
N GLU A 261 -16.29 -8.35 -34.48
CA GLU A 261 -17.47 -8.22 -35.32
C GLU A 261 -17.00 -8.04 -36.78
N ALA A 262 -16.87 -9.16 -37.48
CA ALA A 262 -16.87 -9.17 -38.93
C ALA A 262 -17.87 -10.19 -39.40
N ALA A 263 -18.85 -9.72 -40.20
CA ALA A 263 -19.78 -10.40 -41.08
C ALA A 263 -21.26 -10.45 -40.68
N SER A 264 -22.03 -9.48 -41.16
CA SER A 264 -23.07 -9.64 -42.21
C SER A 264 -23.77 -8.32 -42.43
#